data_58f4ea508e10d6a533a99d80d7affc6b
#
_entry.id   58f4ea508e10d6a533a99d80d7affc6b
#
_cell.length_a   1.000
_cell.length_b   1.000
_cell.length_c   1.000
_cell.angle_alpha   90.00
_cell.angle_beta   90.00
_cell.angle_gamma   90.00
#
_symmetry.space_group_name_H-M   'P 1'
#
loop_
_entity.id
_entity.type
_entity.pdbx_description
1 polymer ?
#
loop_
_entity_poly.entity_id
_entity_poly.type
_entity_poly.pdbx_seq_one_letter_code
_entity_poly.pdbx_strand_id
1 'polypeptide(L)'
;ITVANLTKDIGLLSQVATTVTNAEVLTMLFSDTPITLVENIAGHIIVPVGITIVATAAGTAEPANRNLSFGWNASASGTADNFIGIRSMMSGVTGVTQSQSVSPFANAWTTAYPGDAANKKLQAWSTVQFTGGWDMVIYTTYYTITV
;
A
#
# COMPACT_ATOMS: atom_id res chain seq x y z
N ILE A 1 25.48 -3.50 -24.40
CA ILE A 1 24.43 -4.19 -23.57
C ILE A 1 23.84 -5.27 -24.45
N THR A 2 24.08 -6.53 -24.12
CA THR A 2 23.48 -7.65 -24.83
C THR A 2 22.05 -7.86 -24.40
N VAL A 3 21.18 -8.35 -25.29
CA VAL A 3 19.75 -8.63 -24.97
C VAL A 3 19.60 -9.57 -23.76
N ALA A 4 20.57 -10.48 -23.55
CA ALA A 4 20.60 -11.37 -22.40
C ALA A 4 20.78 -10.63 -21.04
N ASN A 5 21.52 -9.52 -21.03
CA ASN A 5 21.66 -8.71 -19.82
C ASN A 5 20.39 -7.88 -19.56
N LEU A 6 19.74 -7.41 -20.62
CA LEU A 6 18.49 -6.66 -20.50
C LEU A 6 17.37 -7.53 -19.91
N THR A 7 17.27 -8.80 -20.30
CA THR A 7 16.29 -9.74 -19.75
C THR A 7 16.61 -10.17 -18.31
N LYS A 8 17.85 -10.09 -17.89
CA LYS A 8 18.27 -10.41 -16.52
C LYS A 8 18.04 -9.22 -15.57
N ASP A 9 18.17 -8.01 -16.09
CA ASP A 9 18.06 -6.77 -15.31
C ASP A 9 16.63 -6.19 -15.31
N ILE A 10 15.76 -6.61 -16.21
CA ILE A 10 14.31 -6.39 -16.10
C ILE A 10 13.81 -7.42 -15.09
N GLY A 11 14.01 -7.14 -13.82
CA GLY A 11 13.37 -7.89 -12.74
C GLY A 11 11.91 -8.06 -13.08
N LEU A 12 11.43 -9.29 -13.16
CA LEU A 12 10.04 -9.57 -13.48
C LEU A 12 9.17 -8.81 -12.49
N LEU A 13 8.37 -7.88 -13.00
CA LEU A 13 7.37 -7.22 -12.18
C LEU A 13 6.40 -8.28 -11.68
N SER A 14 6.25 -8.34 -10.38
CA SER A 14 5.27 -9.18 -9.72
C SER A 14 4.02 -8.37 -9.43
N GLN A 15 2.87 -9.01 -9.50
CA GLN A 15 1.60 -8.42 -9.10
C GLN A 15 0.89 -9.34 -8.12
N VAL A 16 0.33 -8.74 -7.07
CA VAL A 16 -0.52 -9.42 -6.09
C VAL A 16 -1.82 -8.64 -5.92
N ALA A 17 -2.92 -9.36 -5.74
CA ALA A 17 -4.21 -8.81 -5.37
C ALA A 17 -4.53 -9.22 -3.93
N THR A 18 -4.72 -8.24 -3.06
CA THR A 18 -5.06 -8.45 -1.65
C THR A 18 -6.50 -7.99 -1.43
N THR A 19 -7.38 -8.91 -1.09
CA THR A 19 -8.74 -8.58 -0.67
C THR A 19 -8.72 -8.17 0.79
N VAL A 20 -9.36 -7.04 1.10
CA VAL A 20 -9.50 -6.49 2.45
C VAL A 20 -10.99 -6.37 2.73
N THR A 21 -11.48 -7.20 3.62
CA THR A 21 -12.89 -7.23 4.04
C THR A 21 -13.23 -6.05 4.94
N ASN A 22 -14.50 -5.71 5.08
CA ASN A 22 -14.94 -4.68 6.02
C ASN A 22 -14.46 -4.93 7.46
N ALA A 23 -14.37 -6.17 7.90
CA ALA A 23 -13.85 -6.51 9.22
C ALA A 23 -12.37 -6.12 9.36
N GLU A 24 -11.57 -6.36 8.33
CA GLU A 24 -10.16 -5.97 8.30
C GLU A 24 -9.99 -4.44 8.14
N VAL A 25 -10.86 -3.78 7.38
CA VAL A 25 -10.90 -2.31 7.28
C VAL A 25 -11.06 -1.68 8.67
N LEU A 26 -11.90 -2.26 9.52
CA LEU A 26 -12.14 -1.78 10.89
C LEU A 26 -10.94 -1.96 11.82
N THR A 27 -10.03 -2.89 11.53
CA THR A 27 -8.89 -3.23 12.40
C THR A 27 -7.53 -2.86 11.81
N MET A 28 -7.47 -2.35 10.57
CA MET A 28 -6.21 -2.05 9.89
C MET A 28 -5.48 -0.77 10.38
N LEU A 29 -5.78 -0.32 11.59
CA LEU A 29 -5.05 0.78 12.20
C LEU A 29 -3.56 0.42 12.35
N PHE A 30 -2.66 1.39 12.17
CA PHE A 30 -1.21 1.18 12.26
C PHE A 30 -0.74 0.45 13.52
N SER A 31 -1.44 0.63 14.63
CA SER A 31 -1.14 0.03 15.95
C SER A 31 -1.90 -1.26 16.25
N ASP A 32 -2.72 -1.73 15.32
CA ASP A 32 -3.56 -2.92 15.51
C ASP A 32 -3.18 -4.01 14.49
N THR A 33 -3.87 -4.11 13.37
CA THR A 33 -3.67 -5.19 12.39
C THR A 33 -3.45 -4.63 10.97
N PRO A 34 -2.28 -4.03 10.67
CA PRO A 34 -1.96 -3.60 9.31
C PRO A 34 -2.06 -4.74 8.30
N ILE A 35 -2.57 -4.45 7.12
CA ILE A 35 -2.73 -5.44 6.05
C ILE A 35 -1.40 -5.69 5.36
N THR A 36 -0.95 -6.93 5.30
CA THR A 36 0.22 -7.31 4.53
C THR A 36 -0.14 -7.45 3.06
N LEU A 37 0.53 -6.68 2.20
CA LEU A 37 0.37 -6.72 0.75
C LEU A 37 1.38 -7.66 0.11
N VAL A 38 2.62 -7.61 0.57
CA VAL A 38 3.70 -8.51 0.13
C VAL A 38 4.51 -8.91 1.35
N GLU A 39 4.68 -10.21 1.55
CA GLU A 39 5.52 -10.74 2.64
C GLU A 39 6.99 -10.40 2.42
N ASN A 40 7.73 -10.30 3.51
CA ASN A 40 9.16 -10.03 3.45
C ASN A 40 9.92 -11.18 2.76
N ILE A 41 10.93 -10.81 2.00
CA ILE A 41 11.85 -11.74 1.34
C ILE A 41 13.23 -11.51 1.95
N ALA A 42 13.82 -12.55 2.51
CA ALA A 42 15.12 -12.46 3.18
C ALA A 42 16.20 -11.94 2.20
N GLY A 43 16.98 -10.96 2.64
CA GLY A 43 18.03 -10.34 1.83
C GLY A 43 17.52 -9.45 0.68
N HIS A 44 16.24 -9.04 0.71
CA HIS A 44 15.67 -8.21 -0.36
C HIS A 44 14.93 -7.00 0.20
N ILE A 45 14.83 -5.97 -0.65
CA ILE A 45 13.90 -4.86 -0.50
C ILE A 45 12.78 -5.05 -1.52
N ILE A 46 11.53 -4.93 -1.09
CA ILE A 46 10.36 -4.91 -1.96
C ILE A 46 10.18 -3.47 -2.46
N VAL A 47 10.20 -3.27 -3.76
CA VAL A 47 10.07 -1.95 -4.40
C VAL A 47 8.73 -1.86 -5.12
N PRO A 48 7.73 -1.17 -4.56
CA PRO A 48 6.45 -1.00 -5.22
C PRO A 48 6.59 -0.02 -6.40
N VAL A 49 5.98 -0.35 -7.52
CA VAL A 49 5.95 0.50 -8.73
C VAL A 49 4.54 1.03 -9.02
N GLY A 50 3.52 0.38 -8.49
CA GLY A 50 2.14 0.84 -8.64
C GLY A 50 1.21 0.16 -7.63
N ILE A 51 0.25 0.93 -7.15
CA ILE A 51 -0.83 0.43 -6.29
C ILE A 51 -2.15 0.91 -6.89
N THR A 52 -3.04 -0.02 -7.17
CA THR A 52 -4.41 0.27 -7.59
C THR A 52 -5.37 -0.28 -6.55
N ILE A 53 -6.27 0.56 -6.07
CA ILE A 53 -7.25 0.21 -5.06
C ILE A 53 -8.63 0.27 -5.73
N VAL A 54 -9.41 -0.77 -5.54
CA VAL A 54 -10.83 -0.79 -5.92
C VAL A 54 -11.62 -1.00 -4.63
N ALA A 55 -12.31 0.03 -4.17
CA ALA A 55 -13.11 0.00 -2.96
C ALA A 55 -14.59 0.04 -3.28
N THR A 56 -15.38 -0.77 -2.59
CA THR A 56 -16.83 -0.86 -2.76
C THR A 56 -17.50 -0.47 -1.46
N ALA A 57 -18.24 0.64 -1.50
CA ALA A 57 -19.02 1.12 -0.37
C ALA A 57 -20.40 0.48 -0.35
N ALA A 58 -20.78 -0.09 0.77
CA ALA A 58 -22.10 -0.65 0.98
C ALA A 58 -23.01 0.26 1.84
N GLY A 59 -22.48 1.31 2.45
CA GLY A 59 -23.26 2.10 3.41
C GLY A 59 -22.67 3.46 3.76
N THR A 60 -22.12 3.59 4.94
CA THR A 60 -21.71 4.87 5.52
C THR A 60 -20.43 5.42 4.91
N ALA A 61 -20.42 6.72 4.59
CA ALA A 61 -19.21 7.39 4.12
C ALA A 61 -18.16 7.55 5.22
N GLU A 62 -16.89 7.47 4.84
CA GLU A 62 -15.79 7.79 5.74
C GLU A 62 -15.65 9.30 5.95
N PRO A 63 -15.30 9.75 7.17
CA PRO A 63 -14.90 11.15 7.41
C PRO A 63 -13.63 11.52 6.62
N ALA A 64 -13.51 12.81 6.29
CA ALA A 64 -12.43 13.34 5.46
C ALA A 64 -11.00 13.16 6.03
N ASN A 65 -10.85 12.83 7.30
CA ASN A 65 -9.55 12.66 7.96
C ASN A 65 -9.10 11.19 8.06
N ARG A 66 -9.79 10.27 7.41
CA ARG A 66 -9.43 8.85 7.38
C ARG A 66 -8.48 8.58 6.22
N ASN A 67 -7.21 8.38 6.52
CA ASN A 67 -6.15 8.20 5.54
C ASN A 67 -5.74 6.73 5.44
N LEU A 68 -5.59 6.25 4.21
CA LEU A 68 -4.94 4.99 3.89
C LEU A 68 -3.47 5.27 3.57
N SER A 69 -2.57 4.52 4.17
CA SER A 69 -1.12 4.64 4.01
C SER A 69 -0.52 3.31 3.58
N PHE A 70 0.62 3.41 2.88
CA PHE A 70 1.39 2.27 2.38
C PHE A 70 2.86 2.45 2.72
N GLY A 71 3.53 1.37 3.08
CA GLY A 71 4.95 1.40 3.41
C GLY A 71 5.48 0.07 3.92
N TRP A 72 6.71 0.10 4.43
CA TRP A 72 7.40 -1.10 4.94
C TRP A 72 7.20 -1.32 6.44
N ASN A 73 6.75 -0.32 7.17
CA ASN A 73 6.37 -0.44 8.58
C ASN A 73 5.15 0.44 8.84
N ALA A 74 4.11 -0.14 9.40
CA ALA A 74 2.95 0.63 9.80
C ALA A 74 3.29 1.57 10.97
N SER A 75 2.96 2.84 10.83
CA SER A 75 3.24 3.87 11.84
C SER A 75 2.16 4.94 11.93
N ALA A 76 2.17 5.71 13.01
CA ALA A 76 1.13 6.68 13.34
C ALA A 76 0.92 7.80 12.32
N SER A 77 1.95 8.25 11.65
CA SER A 77 1.86 9.24 10.55
C SER A 77 3.23 9.61 10.03
N GLY A 78 3.31 9.98 8.73
CA GLY A 78 4.35 10.82 8.15
C GLY A 78 5.80 10.49 8.47
N THR A 79 6.05 9.34 9.06
CA THR A 79 7.40 8.88 9.32
C THR A 79 8.03 8.36 8.04
N ALA A 80 9.34 8.25 8.04
CA ALA A 80 10.14 7.78 6.90
C ALA A 80 9.75 6.39 6.36
N ASP A 81 8.93 5.64 7.09
CA ASP A 81 8.57 4.26 6.75
C ASP A 81 7.39 4.16 5.79
N ASN A 82 6.55 5.17 5.68
CA ASN A 82 5.49 5.19 4.66
C ASN A 82 5.96 5.95 3.41
N PHE A 83 5.57 5.48 2.26
CA PHE A 83 5.90 6.12 0.99
C PHE A 83 4.67 6.74 0.31
N ILE A 84 3.46 6.34 0.67
CA ILE A 84 2.22 6.88 0.16
C ILE A 84 1.21 7.05 1.29
N GLY A 85 0.61 8.23 1.35
CA GLY A 85 -0.60 8.46 2.12
C GLY A 85 -1.73 8.91 1.19
N ILE A 86 -2.83 8.17 1.17
CA ILE A 86 -4.02 8.53 0.42
C ILE A 86 -5.02 9.10 1.40
N ARG A 87 -5.36 10.38 1.21
CA ARG A 87 -6.33 11.05 2.06
C ARG A 87 -7.74 10.77 1.57
N SER A 88 -8.60 10.47 2.51
CA SER A 88 -10.04 10.49 2.30
C SER A 88 -10.57 9.59 1.19
N MET A 89 -9.98 8.43 1.01
CA MET A 89 -10.30 7.53 -0.11
C MET A 89 -11.81 7.25 -0.25
N MET A 90 -12.52 7.06 0.86
CA MET A 90 -13.97 6.77 0.90
C MET A 90 -14.77 7.92 1.52
N SER A 91 -14.20 9.13 1.60
CA SER A 91 -14.88 10.29 2.17
C SER A 91 -16.05 10.74 1.31
N GLY A 92 -17.22 10.86 1.90
CA GLY A 92 -18.43 11.29 1.21
C GLY A 92 -19.01 10.29 0.22
N VAL A 93 -18.45 9.07 0.15
CA VAL A 93 -18.86 8.04 -0.82
C VAL A 93 -19.80 7.03 -0.16
N THR A 94 -20.96 6.82 -0.78
CA THR A 94 -21.94 5.83 -0.35
C THR A 94 -22.44 5.05 -1.55
N GLY A 95 -22.57 3.74 -1.42
CA GLY A 95 -23.25 2.87 -2.38
C GLY A 95 -22.60 2.77 -3.78
N VAL A 96 -21.33 3.15 -3.93
CA VAL A 96 -20.62 3.13 -5.21
C VAL A 96 -19.26 2.46 -5.10
N THR A 97 -18.76 1.92 -6.21
CA THR A 97 -17.39 1.44 -6.32
C THR A 97 -16.49 2.57 -6.76
N GLN A 98 -15.37 2.75 -6.05
CA GLN A 98 -14.32 3.69 -6.43
C GLN A 98 -13.03 2.96 -6.77
N SER A 99 -12.30 3.46 -7.73
CA SER A 99 -10.95 3.01 -8.03
C SER A 99 -9.96 4.17 -7.97
N GLN A 100 -8.79 3.92 -7.41
CA GLN A 100 -7.68 4.86 -7.37
C GLN A 100 -6.37 4.15 -7.65
N SER A 101 -5.60 4.67 -8.58
CA SER A 101 -4.25 4.19 -8.85
C SER A 101 -3.25 5.25 -8.43
N VAL A 102 -2.20 4.82 -7.75
CA VAL A 102 -1.11 5.68 -7.29
C VAL A 102 0.23 5.07 -7.70
N SER A 103 1.12 5.93 -8.14
CA SER A 103 2.51 5.56 -8.38
C SER A 103 3.36 6.05 -7.23
N PRO A 104 4.15 5.20 -6.58
CA PRO A 104 5.09 5.61 -5.54
C PRO A 104 6.08 6.68 -5.99
N PHE A 105 6.38 6.72 -7.27
CA PHE A 105 7.33 7.68 -7.86
C PHE A 105 6.76 9.07 -8.11
N ALA A 106 5.44 9.25 -8.01
CA ALA A 106 4.80 10.56 -8.20
C ALA A 106 4.98 11.51 -7.00
N ASN A 107 5.23 10.97 -5.83
CA ASN A 107 5.62 11.74 -4.66
C ASN A 107 7.14 11.78 -4.62
N ALA A 108 7.71 12.96 -4.83
CA ALA A 108 9.16 13.15 -4.78
C ALA A 108 9.75 12.43 -3.56
N TRP A 109 10.56 11.44 -3.81
CA TRP A 109 11.38 10.79 -2.80
C TRP A 109 12.38 11.81 -2.29
N THR A 110 11.97 12.59 -1.32
CA THR A 110 12.85 13.56 -0.68
C THR A 110 13.76 12.92 0.38
N THR A 111 13.47 11.68 0.71
CA THR A 111 14.29 10.88 1.62
C THR A 111 14.65 9.55 0.96
N ALA A 112 15.88 9.13 1.16
CA ALA A 112 16.33 7.79 0.83
C ALA A 112 15.34 6.73 1.39
N TYR A 113 15.28 5.58 0.73
CA TYR A 113 14.62 4.41 1.34
C TYR A 113 15.03 4.33 2.81
N PRO A 114 14.10 4.07 3.73
CA PRO A 114 14.49 3.79 5.10
C PRO A 114 15.62 2.76 5.07
N GLY A 115 16.72 3.03 5.72
CA GLY A 115 17.88 2.13 5.69
C GLY A 115 17.57 0.73 6.21
N ASP A 116 16.37 0.52 6.71
CA ASP A 116 15.85 -0.75 7.20
C ASP A 116 14.71 -1.34 6.36
N ALA A 117 14.46 -0.88 5.14
CA ALA A 117 13.46 -1.48 4.23
C ALA A 117 13.80 -2.93 3.84
N ALA A 118 15.09 -3.31 3.99
CA ALA A 118 15.52 -4.69 3.80
C ALA A 118 14.82 -5.64 4.78
N ASN A 119 14.36 -6.80 4.27
CA ASN A 119 13.68 -7.81 5.06
C ASN A 119 12.34 -7.34 5.68
N LYS A 120 11.77 -6.24 5.20
CA LYS A 120 10.46 -5.74 5.64
C LYS A 120 9.38 -6.15 4.67
N LYS A 121 8.20 -6.43 5.21
CA LYS A 121 7.00 -6.64 4.41
C LYS A 121 6.40 -5.31 3.97
N LEU A 122 5.77 -5.33 2.81
CA LEU A 122 4.98 -4.19 2.33
C LEU A 122 3.59 -4.27 2.91
N GLN A 123 3.11 -3.18 3.50
CA GLN A 123 1.84 -3.14 4.22
C GLN A 123 0.97 -1.95 3.81
N ALA A 124 -0.33 -2.08 4.06
CA ALA A 124 -1.31 -0.99 4.08
C ALA A 124 -1.90 -0.84 5.47
N TRP A 125 -2.16 0.40 5.90
CA TRP A 125 -2.75 0.69 7.20
C TRP A 125 -3.51 2.02 7.20
N SER A 126 -4.38 2.21 8.18
CA SER A 126 -4.99 3.50 8.46
C SER A 126 -4.22 4.25 9.55
N THR A 127 -4.17 5.57 9.46
CA THR A 127 -3.57 6.43 10.51
C THR A 127 -4.58 6.77 11.60
N VAL A 128 -5.86 6.72 11.27
CA VAL A 128 -7.00 6.84 12.19
C VAL A 128 -7.97 5.74 11.81
N GLN A 129 -8.58 5.10 12.81
CA GLN A 129 -9.49 3.98 12.59
C GLN A 129 -10.61 4.34 11.62
N PHE A 130 -10.83 3.50 10.61
CA PHE A 130 -11.94 3.65 9.68
C PHE A 130 -13.29 3.39 10.36
N THR A 131 -14.32 4.03 9.85
CA THR A 131 -15.71 3.78 10.27
C THR A 131 -16.25 2.49 9.65
N GLY A 132 -15.72 2.11 8.49
CA GLY A 132 -16.14 0.91 7.78
C GLY A 132 -17.40 1.10 6.94
N GLY A 133 -18.07 -0.01 6.63
CA GLY A 133 -19.17 -0.04 5.68
C GLY A 133 -18.72 -0.18 4.23
N TRP A 134 -17.48 -0.65 4.01
CA TRP A 134 -16.88 -0.88 2.71
C TRP A 134 -15.81 -1.96 2.76
N ASP A 135 -15.50 -2.50 1.63
CA ASP A 135 -14.38 -3.42 1.42
C ASP A 135 -13.51 -2.94 0.25
N MET A 136 -12.36 -3.56 0.03
CA MET A 136 -11.50 -3.20 -1.08
C MET A 136 -10.67 -4.37 -1.58
N VAL A 137 -10.19 -4.23 -2.83
CA VAL A 137 -9.11 -5.05 -3.37
C VAL A 137 -7.94 -4.13 -3.70
N ILE A 138 -6.76 -4.47 -3.22
CA ILE A 138 -5.53 -3.72 -3.45
C ILE A 138 -4.65 -4.53 -4.41
N TYR A 139 -4.44 -4.02 -5.61
CA TYR A 139 -3.51 -4.58 -6.59
C TYR A 139 -2.16 -3.89 -6.42
N THR A 140 -1.15 -4.66 -6.06
CA THR A 140 0.22 -4.18 -5.84
C THR A 140 1.14 -4.73 -6.91
N THR A 141 1.76 -3.85 -7.69
CA THR A 141 2.81 -4.20 -8.64
C THR A 141 4.16 -3.80 -8.06
N TYR A 142 5.11 -4.72 -8.04
CA TYR A 142 6.40 -4.52 -7.40
C TYR A 142 7.52 -5.33 -8.08
N TYR A 143 8.75 -5.01 -7.74
CA TYR A 143 9.93 -5.86 -7.96
C TYR A 143 10.76 -5.93 -6.68
N THR A 144 11.78 -6.77 -6.67
CA THR A 144 12.68 -6.90 -5.53
C THR A 144 14.11 -6.62 -5.93
N ILE A 145 14.87 -6.02 -5.02
CA ILE A 145 16.32 -5.85 -5.15
C ILE A 145 17.03 -6.59 -4.01
N THR A 146 18.10 -7.29 -4.33
CA THR A 146 18.96 -7.95 -3.34
C THR A 146 19.84 -6.91 -2.63
N VAL A 147 20.00 -7.03 -1.32
CA VAL A 147 20.80 -6.11 -0.47
C VAL A 147 21.77 -6.91 0.40
#